data_001680845afdcbbe9c0bbb0650d1dfb8
#
_entry.id   001680845afdcbbe9c0bbb0650d1dfb8
#
_cell.length_a   1.000
_cell.length_b   1.000
_cell.length_c   1.000
_cell.angle_alpha   90.00
_cell.angle_beta   90.00
_cell.angle_gamma   90.00
#
_symmetry.space_group_name_H-M   'P 1'
#
loop_
_entity.id
_entity.type
_entity.pdbx_description
1 polymer ?
#
loop_
_entity_poly.entity_id
_entity_poly.type
_entity_poly.pdbx_seq_one_letter_code
_entity_poly.pdbx_strand_id
1 'polypeptide(L)'
;MIAMKKYWSERRAIQLGVVIVFACFASMGSAAAQQPLKTLLVGVDHRSVTSLDGDWHYLVDQPPARALYTPDGKVRDNSYSMNTHPNISSGPHNDEYDFATAPTLKVPGDWNTQEPTLFRFEGVVWYQRDFDFQPQAGTRTFLHIGAANYRSFVWVNQKRICDHEGGFTPFDCEVTAALHTGSNFVVIAVDSTRLVDGIPSVGIDWFNYGGLTRDVSLVTLPTQFIDDYDVHLKHGAAFSPADATTLEGYVHVEGAAAGTPVTLRIPEAGVSTTVQTDSDGRAPFEVKAAKLSLWSPESPKLYKVELASGQDRLTDDIGFRDIRVDGTRILLNGKPVFLQGANMHAEAPYRGGRVDNQEDVNNIFGFLQDLHANFVRLCHYPHDERMERTADRDGIMIWSEIPIWQHISYEKPEVYAKATYMLNEMIRRDRNKASVILWSISNETPNNPTRTQFLTNLAGEARRLDGTRPITSALLAPRANGFEEVEDDPLTNALDVVGQNEYIGWYNMRPEDADQFHWTLPEKPVLMSEFGAEAKQGNHGGPDDRWTEEQQVNVYQHQFVMFSKIPQLRGLVPWVLMDFRSPTRNIPKLQDGYNRKGLIAEDGKRKAAFYTLQKVYEDHSVGKAQ
;
A
#
# COMPACT_ATOMS: atom_id res chain seq x y z
N MET A 1 -24.76 37.49 -53.90
CA MET A 1 -25.23 37.62 -55.30
C MET A 1 -24.92 36.31 -56.00
N ILE A 2 -26.00 35.58 -56.28
CA ILE A 2 -26.26 34.77 -57.46
C ILE A 2 -25.39 33.52 -57.58
N ALA A 3 -25.83 32.32 -57.74
CA ALA A 3 -27.14 31.60 -57.81
C ALA A 3 -26.77 30.18 -58.21
N MET A 4 -27.38 29.19 -57.53
CA MET A 4 -28.36 28.22 -58.09
C MET A 4 -28.00 27.57 -59.47
N LYS A 5 -28.00 26.24 -59.59
CA LYS A 5 -29.13 25.29 -59.77
C LYS A 5 -28.55 23.90 -60.09
N LYS A 6 -29.00 22.87 -59.42
CA LYS A 6 -29.88 21.77 -59.86
C LYS A 6 -29.65 21.18 -61.25
N TYR A 7 -29.45 19.84 -61.31
CA TYR A 7 -30.23 18.94 -62.17
C TYR A 7 -30.26 17.49 -61.64
N TRP A 8 -31.47 16.96 -61.67
CA TRP A 8 -31.89 15.58 -61.45
C TRP A 8 -31.85 14.78 -62.75
N SER A 9 -31.61 13.45 -62.70
CA SER A 9 -32.50 12.36 -63.19
C SER A 9 -31.69 11.12 -63.57
N GLU A 10 -32.06 10.07 -63.08
CA GLU A 10 -32.79 8.83 -63.40
C GLU A 10 -31.95 7.60 -63.80
N ARG A 11 -32.15 6.59 -62.93
CA ARG A 11 -32.36 5.15 -63.18
C ARG A 11 -31.53 4.38 -64.19
N ARG A 12 -30.83 3.34 -63.70
CA ARG A 12 -31.13 1.93 -64.09
C ARG A 12 -30.46 0.94 -63.12
N ALA A 13 -31.26 -0.01 -62.65
CA ALA A 13 -30.85 -1.15 -61.82
C ALA A 13 -30.02 -2.15 -62.63
N ILE A 14 -28.92 -2.62 -62.05
CA ILE A 14 -28.30 -3.91 -62.37
C ILE A 14 -28.04 -4.61 -61.05
N GLN A 15 -28.75 -5.71 -60.83
CA GLN A 15 -28.45 -6.68 -59.76
C GLN A 15 -27.13 -7.34 -60.07
N LEU A 16 -26.15 -7.18 -59.20
CA LEU A 16 -25.02 -8.11 -59.05
C LEU A 16 -24.91 -8.48 -57.58
N GLY A 17 -25.12 -9.77 -57.32
CA GLY A 17 -24.93 -10.34 -55.99
C GLY A 17 -23.51 -10.20 -55.52
N VAL A 18 -23.32 -9.50 -54.40
CA VAL A 18 -22.05 -9.51 -53.65
C VAL A 18 -22.24 -10.45 -52.47
N VAL A 19 -21.57 -11.59 -52.53
CA VAL A 19 -21.37 -12.48 -51.41
C VAL A 19 -20.50 -11.73 -50.40
N ILE A 20 -21.10 -11.29 -49.29
CA ILE A 20 -20.37 -10.74 -48.17
C ILE A 20 -19.78 -11.91 -47.37
N VAL A 21 -18.52 -12.19 -47.58
CA VAL A 21 -17.73 -13.03 -46.68
C VAL A 21 -17.47 -12.20 -45.42
N PHE A 22 -18.18 -12.51 -44.33
CA PHE A 22 -17.79 -12.02 -43.00
C PHE A 22 -16.48 -12.69 -42.62
N ALA A 23 -15.36 -12.02 -42.88
CA ALA A 23 -14.10 -12.34 -42.23
C ALA A 23 -14.19 -11.84 -40.75
N CYS A 24 -14.47 -12.76 -39.83
CA CYS A 24 -14.24 -12.53 -38.41
C CYS A 24 -12.74 -12.27 -38.23
N PHE A 25 -12.33 -11.01 -38.19
CA PHE A 25 -11.08 -10.63 -37.55
C PHE A 25 -11.26 -10.86 -36.04
N ALA A 26 -10.92 -12.07 -35.57
CA ALA A 26 -10.53 -12.27 -34.20
C ALA A 26 -9.26 -11.42 -34.01
N SER A 27 -9.42 -10.23 -33.40
CA SER A 27 -8.32 -9.49 -32.82
C SER A 27 -7.75 -10.37 -31.71
N MET A 28 -6.75 -11.20 -32.07
CA MET A 28 -5.81 -11.73 -31.10
C MET A 28 -5.06 -10.50 -30.57
N GLY A 29 -5.61 -9.88 -29.51
CA GLY A 29 -4.80 -9.07 -28.64
C GLY A 29 -3.65 -9.97 -28.19
N SER A 30 -2.43 -9.63 -28.57
CA SER A 30 -1.25 -10.21 -27.96
C SER A 30 -1.38 -9.92 -26.46
N ALA A 31 -1.77 -10.91 -25.67
CA ALA A 31 -1.52 -10.89 -24.25
C ALA A 31 0.00 -10.67 -24.15
N ALA A 32 0.40 -9.45 -23.76
CA ALA A 32 1.75 -9.22 -23.30
C ALA A 32 1.98 -10.31 -22.25
N ALA A 33 2.96 -11.18 -22.50
CA ALA A 33 3.29 -12.23 -21.57
C ALA A 33 3.54 -11.53 -20.22
N GLN A 34 2.64 -11.76 -19.27
CA GLN A 34 2.82 -11.30 -17.90
C GLN A 34 4.18 -11.83 -17.47
N GLN A 35 5.10 -10.92 -17.13
CA GLN A 35 6.36 -11.37 -16.52
C GLN A 35 5.98 -12.25 -15.32
N PRO A 36 6.59 -13.45 -15.18
CA PRO A 36 6.29 -14.28 -14.03
C PRO A 36 6.55 -13.43 -12.79
N LEU A 37 5.56 -13.39 -11.89
CA LEU A 37 5.69 -12.71 -10.61
C LEU A 37 6.96 -13.25 -9.95
N LYS A 38 7.90 -12.37 -9.65
CA LYS A 38 9.11 -12.75 -8.91
C LYS A 38 8.68 -13.38 -7.58
N THR A 39 9.44 -14.34 -7.09
CA THR A 39 9.15 -14.99 -5.81
C THR A 39 9.00 -13.93 -4.73
N LEU A 40 7.84 -13.86 -4.11
CA LEU A 40 7.58 -13.09 -2.90
C LEU A 40 7.37 -14.10 -1.77
N LEU A 41 8.21 -14.03 -0.74
CA LEU A 41 8.06 -14.84 0.46
C LEU A 41 7.03 -14.18 1.39
N VAL A 42 5.92 -14.85 1.62
CA VAL A 42 4.90 -14.39 2.58
C VAL A 42 5.24 -14.91 3.97
N GLY A 43 5.01 -14.07 5.01
CA GLY A 43 5.23 -14.43 6.41
C GLY A 43 6.71 -14.54 6.80
N VAL A 44 7.58 -13.71 6.22
CA VAL A 44 9.01 -13.68 6.56
C VAL A 44 9.24 -13.28 8.03
N ASP A 45 8.39 -12.42 8.57
CA ASP A 45 8.37 -12.03 9.98
C ASP A 45 8.12 -13.20 10.97
N HIS A 46 7.61 -14.31 10.46
CA HIS A 46 7.37 -15.57 11.19
C HIS A 46 8.43 -16.65 10.91
N ARG A 47 9.51 -16.30 10.23
CA ARG A 47 10.61 -17.21 9.90
C ARG A 47 11.88 -16.87 10.67
N SER A 48 12.75 -17.85 10.80
CA SER A 48 14.11 -17.59 11.28
C SER A 48 14.91 -16.93 10.17
N VAL A 49 15.41 -15.72 10.44
CA VAL A 49 16.18 -14.92 9.50
C VAL A 49 17.53 -14.55 10.08
N THR A 50 18.52 -14.30 9.23
CA THR A 50 19.76 -13.63 9.61
C THR A 50 19.62 -12.16 9.24
N SER A 51 19.48 -11.28 10.24
CA SER A 51 19.37 -9.84 10.00
C SER A 51 20.67 -9.28 9.42
N LEU A 52 20.51 -8.42 8.42
CA LEU A 52 21.57 -7.57 7.89
C LEU A 52 21.36 -6.10 8.26
N ASP A 53 20.44 -5.80 9.17
CA ASP A 53 20.20 -4.45 9.67
C ASP A 53 21.43 -3.89 10.43
N GLY A 54 21.46 -2.58 10.56
CA GLY A 54 22.52 -1.86 11.25
C GLY A 54 23.26 -0.89 10.34
N ASP A 55 24.56 -0.71 10.54
CA ASP A 55 25.34 0.27 9.77
C ASP A 55 25.77 -0.32 8.42
N TRP A 56 25.38 0.37 7.34
CA TRP A 56 25.79 0.07 5.98
C TRP A 56 26.64 1.20 5.43
N HIS A 57 27.76 0.90 4.83
CA HIS A 57 28.55 1.89 4.10
C HIS A 57 27.76 2.42 2.92
N TYR A 58 27.87 3.74 2.64
CA TYR A 58 27.15 4.33 1.51
C TYR A 58 28.00 5.27 0.67
N LEU A 59 27.65 5.36 -0.60
CA LEU A 59 28.22 6.29 -1.57
C LEU A 59 27.10 6.94 -2.37
N VAL A 60 27.22 8.24 -2.62
CA VAL A 60 26.24 9.00 -3.41
C VAL A 60 26.70 9.04 -4.86
N ASP A 61 25.88 8.52 -5.77
CA ASP A 61 26.11 8.65 -7.21
C ASP A 61 25.47 9.95 -7.70
N GLN A 62 26.28 10.98 -7.80
CA GLN A 62 25.80 12.31 -8.16
C GLN A 62 25.10 12.31 -9.54
N PRO A 63 23.99 13.05 -9.71
CA PRO A 63 23.33 13.17 -11.00
C PRO A 63 24.29 13.59 -12.12
N PRO A 64 24.23 12.92 -13.28
CA PRO A 64 23.20 12.01 -13.78
C PRO A 64 23.41 10.52 -13.43
N ALA A 65 23.98 10.17 -12.28
CA ALA A 65 24.13 8.80 -11.79
C ALA A 65 24.88 7.87 -12.78
N ARG A 66 26.06 8.31 -13.20
CA ARG A 66 26.85 7.63 -14.25
C ARG A 66 27.45 6.31 -13.82
N ALA A 67 27.55 6.04 -12.52
CA ALA A 67 27.99 4.74 -12.04
C ALA A 67 26.91 3.67 -12.28
N LEU A 68 25.64 4.03 -12.13
CA LEU A 68 24.51 3.11 -12.33
C LEU A 68 24.01 3.10 -13.77
N TYR A 69 23.89 4.26 -14.42
CA TYR A 69 23.25 4.38 -15.74
C TYR A 69 24.24 4.70 -16.87
N THR A 70 23.95 4.16 -18.03
CA THR A 70 24.54 4.58 -19.29
C THR A 70 23.94 5.93 -19.75
N PRO A 71 24.57 6.66 -20.67
CA PRO A 71 24.02 7.93 -21.19
C PRO A 71 22.63 7.80 -21.83
N ASP A 72 22.25 6.61 -22.29
CA ASP A 72 20.91 6.30 -22.83
C ASP A 72 19.93 5.77 -21.74
N GLY A 73 20.31 5.85 -20.46
CA GLY A 73 19.46 5.56 -19.31
C GLY A 73 19.31 4.08 -18.95
N LYS A 74 20.07 3.19 -19.58
CA LYS A 74 20.07 1.75 -19.21
C LYS A 74 20.94 1.50 -18.00
N VAL A 75 20.54 0.54 -17.18
CA VAL A 75 21.38 0.08 -16.07
C VAL A 75 22.62 -0.63 -16.60
N ARG A 76 23.79 -0.28 -16.07
CA ARG A 76 25.05 -0.93 -16.41
C ARG A 76 25.11 -2.30 -15.75
N ASP A 77 25.36 -3.36 -16.53
CA ASP A 77 25.44 -4.73 -16.00
C ASP A 77 26.58 -4.94 -14.99
N ASN A 78 27.67 -4.18 -15.17
CA ASN A 78 28.88 -4.22 -14.34
C ASN A 78 29.10 -2.93 -13.53
N SER A 79 28.04 -2.22 -13.17
CA SER A 79 28.12 -0.93 -12.47
C SER A 79 28.92 -1.01 -11.16
N TYR A 80 28.87 -2.15 -10.44
CA TYR A 80 29.66 -2.37 -9.22
C TYR A 80 31.18 -2.51 -9.49
N SER A 81 31.64 -2.75 -10.72
CA SER A 81 33.05 -2.94 -11.04
C SER A 81 33.88 -1.66 -10.91
N MET A 82 33.27 -0.56 -10.51
CA MET A 82 33.95 0.71 -10.21
C MET A 82 34.55 0.71 -8.80
N ASN A 83 35.22 -0.38 -8.42
CA ASN A 83 35.92 -0.57 -7.13
C ASN A 83 35.05 -0.42 -5.87
N THR A 84 33.89 -1.03 -5.91
CA THR A 84 32.97 -1.08 -4.76
C THR A 84 33.46 -1.98 -3.62
N HIS A 85 34.53 -2.76 -3.84
CA HIS A 85 35.17 -3.58 -2.80
C HIS A 85 36.70 -3.62 -3.00
N PRO A 86 37.51 -3.15 -2.03
CA PRO A 86 38.96 -2.95 -2.19
C PRO A 86 39.76 -4.24 -2.39
N ASN A 87 39.20 -5.40 -2.02
CA ASN A 87 39.90 -6.68 -2.12
C ASN A 87 39.79 -7.37 -3.48
N ILE A 88 39.16 -6.74 -4.47
CA ILE A 88 38.82 -7.40 -5.74
C ILE A 88 39.67 -6.92 -6.90
N SER A 89 40.32 -5.77 -6.81
CA SER A 89 41.11 -5.24 -7.92
C SER A 89 42.61 -5.36 -7.67
N SER A 90 43.30 -6.00 -8.57
CA SER A 90 44.76 -5.96 -8.68
C SER A 90 45.27 -4.72 -9.45
N GLY A 91 44.41 -3.71 -9.67
CA GLY A 91 44.72 -2.50 -10.44
C GLY A 91 44.79 -1.23 -9.59
N PRO A 92 45.15 -0.08 -10.17
CA PRO A 92 45.12 1.20 -9.48
C PRO A 92 43.68 1.50 -9.01
N HIS A 93 43.52 1.78 -7.71
CA HIS A 93 42.23 2.06 -7.10
C HIS A 93 41.63 3.34 -7.65
N ASN A 94 40.33 3.31 -7.94
CA ASN A 94 39.53 4.50 -8.14
C ASN A 94 38.91 4.86 -6.78
N ASP A 95 39.57 5.74 -6.03
CA ASP A 95 39.21 6.10 -4.65
C ASP A 95 37.83 6.79 -4.54
N GLU A 96 37.19 7.14 -5.66
CA GLU A 96 35.87 7.78 -5.68
C GLU A 96 34.72 6.86 -5.23
N TYR A 97 34.91 5.53 -5.28
CA TYR A 97 33.86 4.54 -4.97
C TYR A 97 34.38 3.44 -4.03
N ASP A 98 35.22 3.81 -3.06
CA ASP A 98 35.74 2.89 -2.06
C ASP A 98 34.85 2.86 -0.80
N PHE A 99 34.09 1.78 -0.62
CA PHE A 99 33.26 1.58 0.56
C PHE A 99 34.05 1.40 1.86
N ALA A 100 35.31 0.97 1.81
CA ALA A 100 36.10 0.71 3.03
C ALA A 100 36.31 1.99 3.86
N THR A 101 36.34 3.16 3.22
CA THR A 101 36.49 4.47 3.87
C THR A 101 35.20 5.30 3.87
N ALA A 102 34.12 4.79 3.28
CA ALA A 102 32.86 5.49 3.17
C ALA A 102 32.13 5.62 4.52
N PRO A 103 31.35 6.68 4.72
CA PRO A 103 30.49 6.81 5.90
C PRO A 103 29.39 5.75 5.88
N THR A 104 28.64 5.67 6.99
CA THR A 104 27.56 4.70 7.15
C THR A 104 26.20 5.37 7.35
N LEU A 105 25.16 4.66 6.89
CA LEU A 105 23.75 4.92 7.19
C LEU A 105 23.18 3.70 7.91
N LYS A 106 22.22 3.95 8.79
CA LYS A 106 21.47 2.85 9.42
C LYS A 106 20.41 2.29 8.48
N VAL A 107 20.32 0.97 8.45
CA VAL A 107 19.26 0.21 7.79
C VAL A 107 18.55 -0.61 8.88
N PRO A 108 17.22 -0.58 8.97
CA PRO A 108 16.32 0.24 8.18
C PRO A 108 16.45 1.74 8.44
N GLY A 109 16.13 2.54 7.42
CA GLY A 109 16.09 4.00 7.53
C GLY A 109 16.17 4.73 6.20
N ASP A 110 15.80 5.99 6.22
CA ASP A 110 15.95 6.89 5.07
C ASP A 110 17.24 7.71 5.17
N TRP A 111 17.88 8.02 4.05
CA TRP A 111 19.08 8.86 4.06
C TRP A 111 18.78 10.34 4.30
N ASN A 112 17.53 10.78 4.02
CA ASN A 112 17.16 12.19 4.04
C ASN A 112 17.19 12.76 5.46
N THR A 113 16.86 11.95 6.46
CA THR A 113 16.86 12.40 7.87
C THR A 113 18.13 12.00 8.64
N GLN A 114 18.89 11.05 8.12
CA GLN A 114 20.15 10.61 8.74
C GLN A 114 21.34 11.48 8.34
N GLU A 115 21.37 11.98 7.08
CA GLU A 115 22.48 12.76 6.55
C GLU A 115 21.98 14.14 6.10
N PRO A 116 22.34 15.24 6.81
CA PRO A 116 21.84 16.58 6.51
C PRO A 116 22.09 17.06 5.08
N THR A 117 23.19 16.62 4.44
CA THR A 117 23.52 16.98 3.06
C THR A 117 22.60 16.27 2.06
N LEU A 118 21.95 15.19 2.47
CA LEU A 118 21.01 14.42 1.66
C LEU A 118 19.54 14.74 1.97
N PHE A 119 19.25 15.74 2.84
CA PHE A 119 17.88 16.02 3.28
C PHE A 119 16.89 16.16 2.11
N ARG A 120 17.28 16.80 1.02
CA ARG A 120 16.44 16.97 -0.18
C ARG A 120 16.96 16.19 -1.39
N PHE A 121 17.90 15.26 -1.19
CA PHE A 121 18.49 14.51 -2.27
C PHE A 121 17.51 13.47 -2.83
N GLU A 122 17.25 13.52 -4.10
CA GLU A 122 16.58 12.51 -4.91
C GLU A 122 17.56 12.05 -5.99
N GLY A 123 17.90 10.78 -5.99
CA GLY A 123 18.91 10.20 -6.87
C GLY A 123 19.35 8.84 -6.36
N VAL A 124 20.57 8.45 -6.76
CA VAL A 124 21.13 7.12 -6.47
C VAL A 124 22.06 7.17 -5.28
N VAL A 125 21.81 6.31 -4.31
CA VAL A 125 22.72 5.98 -3.21
C VAL A 125 23.04 4.50 -3.26
N TRP A 126 24.33 4.21 -3.23
CA TRP A 126 24.88 2.86 -3.15
C TRP A 126 25.08 2.48 -1.70
N TYR A 127 24.60 1.31 -1.31
CA TYR A 127 24.79 0.71 0.00
C TYR A 127 25.64 -0.53 -0.11
N GLN A 128 26.52 -0.78 0.88
CA GLN A 128 27.31 -1.99 0.96
C GLN A 128 27.33 -2.52 2.39
N ARG A 129 27.23 -3.84 2.54
CA ARG A 129 27.39 -4.56 3.80
C ARG A 129 28.13 -5.85 3.62
N ASP A 130 29.13 -6.10 4.49
CA ASP A 130 29.80 -7.37 4.63
C ASP A 130 29.06 -8.25 5.63
N PHE A 131 29.08 -9.57 5.40
CA PHE A 131 28.50 -10.56 6.30
C PHE A 131 29.17 -11.93 6.12
N ASP A 132 29.22 -12.70 7.20
CA ASP A 132 29.67 -14.09 7.14
C ASP A 132 28.50 -15.03 6.85
N PHE A 133 28.72 -16.04 6.00
CA PHE A 133 27.72 -17.03 5.65
C PHE A 133 28.29 -18.44 5.59
N GLN A 134 27.46 -19.41 5.93
CA GLN A 134 27.77 -20.85 5.83
C GLN A 134 26.66 -21.54 5.03
N PRO A 135 26.89 -21.86 3.73
CA PRO A 135 25.92 -22.57 2.92
C PRO A 135 25.54 -23.92 3.53
N GLN A 136 24.26 -24.24 3.53
CA GLN A 136 23.72 -25.51 3.98
C GLN A 136 23.28 -26.34 2.77
N ALA A 137 23.68 -27.60 2.70
CA ALA A 137 23.27 -28.48 1.63
C ALA A 137 21.75 -28.71 1.65
N GLY A 138 21.11 -28.66 0.47
CA GLY A 138 19.67 -28.86 0.36
C GLY A 138 18.83 -27.65 0.78
N THR A 139 19.43 -26.45 0.81
CA THR A 139 18.72 -25.19 1.07
C THR A 139 18.87 -24.18 -0.07
N ARG A 140 17.93 -23.25 -0.10
CA ARG A 140 17.95 -22.03 -0.93
C ARG A 140 17.97 -20.83 0.02
N THR A 141 18.74 -19.80 -0.34
CA THR A 141 18.84 -18.59 0.47
C THR A 141 18.37 -17.39 -0.34
N PHE A 142 17.54 -16.58 0.29
CA PHE A 142 16.96 -15.37 -0.27
C PHE A 142 17.44 -14.15 0.52
N LEU A 143 17.77 -13.08 -0.17
CA LEU A 143 17.90 -11.76 0.41
C LEU A 143 16.50 -11.13 0.39
N HIS A 144 15.92 -10.97 1.55
CA HIS A 144 14.66 -10.27 1.76
C HIS A 144 14.92 -8.79 2.03
N ILE A 145 14.26 -7.92 1.30
CA ILE A 145 14.32 -6.47 1.46
C ILE A 145 12.89 -5.98 1.70
N GLY A 146 12.61 -5.52 2.92
CA GLY A 146 11.26 -5.11 3.33
C GLY A 146 10.71 -3.90 2.58
N ALA A 147 11.57 -2.96 2.20
CA ALA A 147 11.28 -1.91 1.21
C ALA A 147 12.54 -1.11 0.86
N ALA A 148 12.64 -0.70 -0.41
CA ALA A 148 13.68 0.19 -0.91
C ALA A 148 13.05 1.26 -1.82
N ASN A 149 13.13 2.54 -1.49
CA ASN A 149 12.42 3.58 -2.22
C ASN A 149 13.36 4.32 -3.18
N TYR A 150 13.18 4.26 -4.49
CA TYR A 150 12.04 3.77 -5.27
C TYR A 150 12.42 2.56 -6.15
N ARG A 151 13.52 2.65 -6.92
CA ARG A 151 14.08 1.52 -7.69
C ARG A 151 15.31 0.99 -6.99
N SER A 152 15.51 -0.31 -6.99
CA SER A 152 16.66 -0.95 -6.39
C SER A 152 17.27 -2.00 -7.30
N PHE A 153 18.61 -2.10 -7.22
CA PHE A 153 19.43 -3.02 -7.99
C PHE A 153 20.39 -3.71 -7.02
N VAL A 154 20.42 -5.04 -7.05
CA VAL A 154 21.10 -5.84 -6.04
C VAL A 154 22.22 -6.68 -6.65
N TRP A 155 23.39 -6.63 -6.03
CA TRP A 155 24.55 -7.49 -6.30
C TRP A 155 24.98 -8.21 -5.03
N VAL A 156 25.39 -9.47 -5.16
CA VAL A 156 26.03 -10.25 -4.12
C VAL A 156 27.32 -10.82 -4.68
N ASN A 157 28.44 -10.58 -3.99
CA ASN A 157 29.76 -11.04 -4.42
C ASN A 157 30.03 -10.73 -5.91
N GLN A 158 29.82 -9.49 -6.34
CA GLN A 158 29.99 -8.97 -7.70
C GLN A 158 28.95 -9.47 -8.74
N LYS A 159 28.07 -10.38 -8.40
CA LYS A 159 27.07 -10.89 -9.32
C LYS A 159 25.78 -10.09 -9.17
N ARG A 160 25.26 -9.50 -10.26
CA ARG A 160 23.92 -8.92 -10.26
C ARG A 160 22.89 -10.02 -10.06
N ILE A 161 21.98 -9.82 -9.11
CA ILE A 161 20.99 -10.83 -8.69
C ILE A 161 19.59 -10.47 -9.18
N CYS A 162 19.13 -9.26 -8.83
CA CYS A 162 17.76 -8.84 -9.09
C CYS A 162 17.66 -7.31 -9.15
N ASP A 163 16.49 -6.85 -9.54
CA ASP A 163 16.04 -5.46 -9.48
C ASP A 163 14.56 -5.42 -9.07
N HIS A 164 14.16 -4.32 -8.48
CA HIS A 164 12.78 -4.07 -8.06
C HIS A 164 12.41 -2.61 -8.29
N GLU A 165 11.14 -2.35 -8.66
CA GLU A 165 10.56 -1.01 -8.75
C GLU A 165 9.29 -0.96 -7.90
N GLY A 166 9.30 -0.11 -6.88
CA GLY A 166 8.23 0.06 -5.89
C GLY A 166 8.83 0.36 -4.52
N GLY A 167 8.44 1.49 -3.90
CA GLY A 167 9.08 1.99 -2.68
C GLY A 167 8.49 1.46 -1.37
N PHE A 168 7.44 0.61 -1.42
CA PHE A 168 6.57 0.41 -0.26
C PHE A 168 6.21 -1.06 0.02
N THR A 169 6.66 -1.98 -0.81
CA THR A 169 6.41 -3.41 -0.72
C THR A 169 7.70 -4.19 -0.62
N PRO A 170 7.72 -5.35 0.04
CA PRO A 170 8.89 -6.21 0.13
C PRO A 170 9.15 -6.94 -1.19
N PHE A 171 10.40 -7.37 -1.37
CA PHE A 171 10.81 -8.24 -2.45
C PHE A 171 11.95 -9.17 -2.03
N ASP A 172 12.05 -10.29 -2.72
CA ASP A 172 13.01 -11.35 -2.41
C ASP A 172 13.89 -11.67 -3.61
N CYS A 173 15.18 -11.78 -3.36
CA CYS A 173 16.18 -12.11 -4.36
C CYS A 173 16.88 -13.42 -4.01
N GLU A 174 16.74 -14.46 -4.82
CA GLU A 174 17.49 -15.70 -4.57
C GLU A 174 18.99 -15.49 -4.77
N VAL A 175 19.75 -15.68 -3.71
CA VAL A 175 21.20 -15.45 -3.66
C VAL A 175 22.01 -16.73 -3.53
N THR A 176 21.39 -17.90 -3.46
CA THR A 176 22.00 -19.21 -3.22
C THR A 176 23.27 -19.44 -4.04
N ALA A 177 23.21 -19.20 -5.35
CA ALA A 177 24.32 -19.43 -6.28
C ALA A 177 25.42 -18.36 -6.27
N ALA A 178 25.22 -17.29 -5.49
CA ALA A 178 26.18 -16.20 -5.35
C ALA A 178 26.92 -16.24 -4.01
N LEU A 179 26.41 -17.00 -3.03
CA LEU A 179 27.00 -17.12 -1.69
C LEU A 179 28.08 -18.18 -1.62
N HIS A 180 29.09 -17.94 -0.78
CA HIS A 180 30.13 -18.91 -0.45
C HIS A 180 30.41 -18.94 1.07
N THR A 181 31.15 -19.94 1.50
CA THR A 181 31.58 -20.08 2.89
C THR A 181 32.49 -18.93 3.30
N GLY A 182 32.26 -18.35 4.46
CA GLY A 182 33.01 -17.24 5.02
C GLY A 182 32.46 -15.88 4.63
N SER A 183 33.33 -14.92 4.40
CA SER A 183 32.96 -13.52 4.17
C SER A 183 32.32 -13.33 2.79
N ASN A 184 31.16 -12.70 2.78
CA ASN A 184 30.40 -12.30 1.62
C ASN A 184 30.06 -10.81 1.73
N PHE A 185 29.65 -10.19 0.64
CA PHE A 185 29.13 -8.84 0.68
C PHE A 185 27.92 -8.66 -0.25
N VAL A 186 27.06 -7.75 0.14
CA VAL A 186 25.94 -7.29 -0.69
C VAL A 186 26.10 -5.81 -1.02
N VAL A 187 25.80 -5.46 -2.26
CA VAL A 187 25.72 -4.07 -2.73
C VAL A 187 24.32 -3.82 -3.25
N ILE A 188 23.69 -2.75 -2.82
CA ILE A 188 22.36 -2.34 -3.26
C ILE A 188 22.43 -0.88 -3.72
N ALA A 189 22.15 -0.61 -5.00
CA ALA A 189 21.92 0.74 -5.48
C ALA A 189 20.42 1.05 -5.34
N VAL A 190 20.10 2.12 -4.63
CA VAL A 190 18.73 2.61 -4.47
C VAL A 190 18.60 3.96 -5.16
N ASP A 191 17.66 4.08 -6.10
CA ASP A 191 17.39 5.28 -6.86
C ASP A 191 16.01 5.83 -6.50
N SER A 192 15.98 6.94 -5.76
CA SER A 192 14.74 7.60 -5.32
C SER A 192 14.19 8.62 -6.34
N THR A 193 14.77 8.71 -7.53
CA THR A 193 14.30 9.63 -8.56
C THR A 193 12.83 9.36 -8.90
N ARG A 194 11.99 10.38 -8.80
CA ARG A 194 10.60 10.30 -9.19
C ARG A 194 10.45 10.27 -10.71
N LEU A 195 9.59 9.39 -11.21
CA LEU A 195 9.40 9.15 -12.64
C LEU A 195 8.00 9.57 -13.07
N VAL A 196 7.86 10.13 -14.26
CA VAL A 196 6.54 10.49 -14.86
C VAL A 196 5.66 9.25 -15.04
N ASP A 197 6.27 8.10 -15.31
CA ASP A 197 5.64 6.79 -15.44
C ASP A 197 5.85 5.89 -14.22
N GLY A 198 6.24 6.50 -13.09
CA GLY A 198 6.30 5.86 -11.77
C GLY A 198 4.95 5.78 -11.08
N ILE A 199 4.87 4.96 -10.03
CA ILE A 199 3.74 4.87 -9.10
C ILE A 199 4.30 4.94 -7.68
N PRO A 200 4.14 6.10 -6.98
CA PRO A 200 3.50 7.33 -7.43
C PRO A 200 4.29 8.04 -8.53
N SER A 201 3.64 8.99 -9.23
CA SER A 201 4.29 9.83 -10.23
C SER A 201 5.07 11.00 -9.57
N VAL A 202 5.49 11.97 -10.38
CA VAL A 202 6.34 13.10 -9.92
C VAL A 202 5.66 14.07 -8.95
N GLY A 203 4.33 14.19 -9.00
CA GLY A 203 3.56 15.14 -8.18
C GLY A 203 2.99 14.46 -6.94
N ILE A 204 3.65 14.59 -5.78
CA ILE A 204 3.18 14.03 -4.50
C ILE A 204 3.15 15.13 -3.43
N ASP A 205 2.24 15.03 -2.44
CA ASP A 205 2.14 15.96 -1.30
C ASP A 205 2.71 15.37 -0.01
N TRP A 206 3.68 14.46 -0.12
CA TRP A 206 4.44 13.94 1.02
C TRP A 206 5.94 13.90 0.71
N PHE A 207 6.76 13.70 1.73
CA PHE A 207 8.21 13.68 1.57
C PHE A 207 8.68 12.37 0.91
N ASN A 208 9.50 12.48 -0.12
CA ASN A 208 10.04 11.32 -0.85
C ASN A 208 11.29 10.79 -0.12
N TYR A 209 11.07 10.01 0.92
CA TYR A 209 12.16 9.37 1.68
C TYR A 209 12.85 8.29 0.87
N GLY A 210 14.14 8.48 0.56
CA GLY A 210 14.94 7.49 -0.16
C GLY A 210 15.72 6.58 0.77
N GLY A 211 15.99 5.35 0.34
CA GLY A 211 16.83 4.41 1.08
C GLY A 211 16.26 3.01 1.23
N LEU A 212 16.97 2.19 2.02
CA LEU A 212 16.52 0.90 2.52
C LEU A 212 15.65 1.15 3.76
N THR A 213 14.38 1.41 3.54
CA THR A 213 13.49 1.99 4.55
C THR A 213 12.85 0.96 5.48
N ARG A 214 13.06 -0.34 5.24
CA ARG A 214 12.64 -1.46 6.10
C ARG A 214 13.74 -2.49 6.19
N ASP A 215 13.54 -3.48 7.06
CA ASP A 215 14.52 -4.52 7.41
C ASP A 215 15.09 -5.21 6.17
N VAL A 216 16.38 -5.59 6.24
CA VAL A 216 17.07 -6.41 5.26
C VAL A 216 17.59 -7.68 5.96
N SER A 217 17.29 -8.84 5.40
CA SER A 217 17.68 -10.12 6.01
C SER A 217 17.96 -11.22 5.00
N LEU A 218 18.67 -12.24 5.44
CA LEU A 218 18.81 -13.50 4.72
C LEU A 218 17.81 -14.51 5.27
N VAL A 219 17.03 -15.09 4.37
CA VAL A 219 16.06 -16.17 4.67
C VAL A 219 16.58 -17.44 4.03
N THR A 220 16.93 -18.45 4.84
CA THR A 220 17.40 -19.76 4.35
C THR A 220 16.30 -20.80 4.51
N LEU A 221 15.89 -21.43 3.42
CA LEU A 221 14.76 -22.34 3.32
C LEU A 221 15.20 -23.67 2.71
N PRO A 222 14.50 -24.78 2.97
CA PRO A 222 14.68 -26.02 2.21
C PRO A 222 14.46 -25.80 0.70
N THR A 223 14.89 -26.74 -0.14
CA THR A 223 14.66 -26.65 -1.60
C THR A 223 13.19 -26.64 -2.00
N GLN A 224 12.32 -27.23 -1.18
CA GLN A 224 10.87 -27.10 -1.25
C GLN A 224 10.39 -26.35 -0.02
N PHE A 225 9.70 -25.25 -0.19
CA PHE A 225 9.24 -24.40 0.91
C PHE A 225 7.91 -23.72 0.60
N ILE A 226 7.20 -23.34 1.64
CA ILE A 226 5.95 -22.57 1.56
C ILE A 226 6.33 -21.12 1.25
N ASP A 227 6.04 -20.62 0.05
CA ASP A 227 6.29 -19.23 -0.33
C ASP A 227 5.06 -18.35 -0.22
N ASP A 228 3.86 -18.96 -0.31
CA ASP A 228 2.59 -18.25 -0.28
C ASP A 228 1.49 -19.08 0.38
N TYR A 229 0.57 -18.42 1.06
CA TYR A 229 -0.61 -19.05 1.65
C TYR A 229 -1.74 -18.03 1.84
N ASP A 230 -2.95 -18.55 1.88
CA ASP A 230 -4.18 -17.83 2.14
C ASP A 230 -5.05 -18.70 3.04
N VAL A 231 -5.35 -18.23 4.25
CA VAL A 231 -6.17 -18.94 5.24
C VAL A 231 -7.23 -17.98 5.76
N HIS A 232 -8.45 -18.14 5.31
CA HIS A 232 -9.52 -17.22 5.66
C HIS A 232 -10.82 -17.94 6.02
N LEU A 233 -11.75 -17.19 6.61
CA LEU A 233 -13.10 -17.66 6.85
C LEU A 233 -13.83 -17.81 5.52
N LYS A 234 -14.57 -18.91 5.33
CA LYS A 234 -15.34 -19.14 4.11
C LYS A 234 -16.26 -17.97 3.81
N HIS A 235 -16.14 -17.45 2.59
CA HIS A 235 -16.88 -16.26 2.15
C HIS A 235 -17.96 -16.65 1.13
N GLY A 236 -19.12 -17.09 1.64
CA GLY A 236 -20.28 -17.39 0.81
C GLY A 236 -21.03 -16.13 0.34
N ALA A 237 -22.13 -16.30 -0.40
CA ALA A 237 -22.94 -15.20 -0.91
C ALA A 237 -23.56 -14.32 0.21
N ALA A 238 -23.82 -14.91 1.39
CA ALA A 238 -24.25 -14.22 2.58
C ALA A 238 -23.57 -14.83 3.80
N PHE A 239 -23.33 -14.04 4.85
CA PHE A 239 -22.79 -14.57 6.10
C PHE A 239 -23.77 -15.54 6.76
N SER A 240 -23.29 -16.71 7.10
CA SER A 240 -24.10 -17.76 7.74
C SER A 240 -23.36 -18.39 8.92
N PRO A 241 -24.07 -19.02 9.89
CA PRO A 241 -23.44 -19.78 10.97
C PRO A 241 -22.55 -20.93 10.48
N ALA A 242 -22.84 -21.49 9.30
CA ALA A 242 -22.02 -22.55 8.70
C ALA A 242 -20.68 -21.99 8.16
N ASP A 243 -20.70 -20.83 7.55
CA ASP A 243 -19.49 -20.15 7.06
C ASP A 243 -18.63 -19.69 8.23
N ALA A 244 -19.25 -19.21 9.34
CA ALA A 244 -18.55 -18.80 10.57
C ALA A 244 -17.76 -19.93 11.26
N THR A 245 -17.86 -21.16 10.79
CA THR A 245 -17.13 -22.34 11.30
C THR A 245 -16.31 -23.04 10.23
N THR A 246 -16.24 -22.51 9.03
CA THR A 246 -15.53 -23.13 7.90
C THR A 246 -14.39 -22.24 7.47
N LEU A 247 -13.19 -22.79 7.38
CA LEU A 247 -12.01 -22.12 6.85
C LEU A 247 -11.72 -22.68 5.46
N GLU A 248 -11.34 -21.80 4.54
CA GLU A 248 -10.92 -22.15 3.19
C GLU A 248 -9.68 -21.36 2.79
N GLY A 249 -9.05 -21.78 1.70
CA GLY A 249 -7.86 -21.14 1.17
C GLY A 249 -6.93 -22.12 0.49
N TYR A 250 -5.65 -21.80 0.53
CA TYR A 250 -4.61 -22.64 -0.05
C TYR A 250 -3.25 -22.41 0.60
N VAL A 251 -2.35 -23.36 0.38
CA VAL A 251 -0.92 -23.20 0.64
C VAL A 251 -0.19 -23.49 -0.68
N HIS A 252 0.71 -22.62 -1.07
CA HIS A 252 1.60 -22.84 -2.20
C HIS A 252 2.97 -23.28 -1.71
N VAL A 253 3.53 -24.29 -2.35
CA VAL A 253 4.84 -24.84 -2.02
C VAL A 253 5.74 -24.75 -3.25
N GLU A 254 6.66 -23.84 -3.23
CA GLU A 254 7.65 -23.65 -4.28
C GLU A 254 8.52 -24.90 -4.43
N GLY A 255 8.71 -25.35 -5.68
CA GLY A 255 9.49 -26.53 -6.01
C GLY A 255 8.80 -27.87 -5.70
N ALA A 256 7.52 -27.87 -5.31
CA ALA A 256 6.77 -29.10 -5.05
C ALA A 256 6.30 -29.79 -6.34
N ALA A 257 6.32 -31.11 -6.34
CA ALA A 257 5.61 -31.90 -7.35
C ALA A 257 4.14 -32.08 -6.96
N ALA A 258 3.28 -32.36 -7.93
CA ALA A 258 1.89 -32.75 -7.66
C ALA A 258 1.82 -33.93 -6.68
N GLY A 259 0.90 -33.83 -5.71
CA GLY A 259 0.76 -34.85 -4.66
C GLY A 259 1.69 -34.65 -3.45
N THR A 260 2.43 -33.55 -3.38
CA THR A 260 3.24 -33.24 -2.18
C THR A 260 2.30 -32.91 -1.00
N PRO A 261 2.46 -33.56 0.17
CA PRO A 261 1.58 -33.34 1.30
C PRO A 261 1.87 -31.99 1.98
N VAL A 262 0.79 -31.27 2.29
CA VAL A 262 0.78 -30.04 3.06
C VAL A 262 -0.13 -30.21 4.26
N THR A 263 0.38 -29.95 5.45
CA THR A 263 -0.37 -30.03 6.70
C THR A 263 -0.73 -28.64 7.18
N LEU A 264 -2.01 -28.43 7.49
CA LEU A 264 -2.57 -27.26 8.17
C LEU A 264 -3.07 -27.66 9.55
N ARG A 265 -2.63 -26.96 10.58
CA ARG A 265 -3.08 -27.15 11.96
C ARG A 265 -3.43 -25.81 12.63
N ILE A 266 -4.55 -25.79 13.32
CA ILE A 266 -4.97 -24.69 14.19
C ILE A 266 -5.49 -25.33 15.47
N PRO A 267 -4.60 -25.64 16.45
CA PRO A 267 -4.96 -26.48 17.60
C PRO A 267 -6.13 -25.92 18.42
N GLU A 268 -6.15 -24.60 18.67
CA GLU A 268 -7.22 -23.95 19.43
C GLU A 268 -8.59 -24.02 18.74
N ALA A 269 -8.61 -24.04 17.41
CA ALA A 269 -9.82 -24.17 16.61
C ALA A 269 -10.20 -25.64 16.31
N GLY A 270 -9.39 -26.61 16.78
CA GLY A 270 -9.60 -28.04 16.54
C GLY A 270 -9.39 -28.46 15.09
N VAL A 271 -8.57 -27.71 14.34
CA VAL A 271 -8.26 -28.00 12.94
C VAL A 271 -6.94 -28.78 12.84
N SER A 272 -6.97 -29.91 12.13
CA SER A 272 -5.78 -30.66 11.73
C SER A 272 -6.10 -31.42 10.44
N THR A 273 -5.51 -31.01 9.31
CA THR A 273 -5.75 -31.62 8.02
C THR A 273 -4.47 -31.72 7.21
N THR A 274 -4.45 -32.66 6.27
CA THR A 274 -3.38 -32.77 5.27
C THR A 274 -4.03 -32.80 3.89
N VAL A 275 -3.58 -31.90 3.03
CA VAL A 275 -3.99 -31.76 1.63
C VAL A 275 -2.79 -32.00 0.72
N GLN A 276 -3.01 -32.09 -0.57
CA GLN A 276 -1.95 -32.35 -1.54
C GLN A 276 -1.87 -31.21 -2.57
N THR A 277 -0.66 -30.91 -3.00
CA THR A 277 -0.42 -29.94 -4.07
C THR A 277 -0.93 -30.47 -5.42
N ASP A 278 -1.40 -29.57 -6.26
CA ASP A 278 -1.59 -29.79 -7.70
C ASP A 278 -0.26 -29.67 -8.48
N SER A 279 -0.35 -29.63 -9.82
CA SER A 279 0.82 -29.49 -10.71
C SER A 279 1.57 -28.18 -10.53
N ASP A 280 0.90 -27.15 -10.03
CA ASP A 280 1.44 -25.80 -9.86
C ASP A 280 1.95 -25.55 -8.42
N GLY A 281 2.02 -26.61 -7.60
CA GLY A 281 2.47 -26.51 -6.21
C GLY A 281 1.42 -25.98 -5.24
N ARG A 282 0.18 -25.75 -5.68
CA ARG A 282 -0.91 -25.23 -4.87
C ARG A 282 -1.72 -26.35 -4.21
N ALA A 283 -1.91 -26.26 -2.91
CA ALA A 283 -2.69 -27.20 -2.10
C ALA A 283 -3.94 -26.50 -1.54
N PRO A 284 -5.10 -26.52 -2.23
CA PRO A 284 -6.33 -25.91 -1.74
C PRO A 284 -6.94 -26.74 -0.61
N PHE A 285 -7.65 -26.07 0.29
CA PHE A 285 -8.37 -26.71 1.40
C PHE A 285 -9.71 -26.04 1.70
N GLU A 286 -10.63 -26.81 2.25
CA GLU A 286 -11.82 -26.36 2.96
C GLU A 286 -11.98 -27.27 4.19
N VAL A 287 -12.00 -26.67 5.41
CA VAL A 287 -12.04 -27.42 6.66
C VAL A 287 -12.99 -26.78 7.67
N LYS A 288 -13.61 -27.60 8.51
CA LYS A 288 -14.42 -27.10 9.62
C LYS A 288 -13.59 -26.94 10.88
N ALA A 289 -13.73 -25.80 11.53
CA ALA A 289 -13.21 -25.53 12.86
C ALA A 289 -14.23 -25.94 13.91
N ALA A 290 -13.80 -26.70 14.92
CA ALA A 290 -14.68 -27.15 16.01
C ALA A 290 -15.06 -26.00 16.96
N LYS A 291 -14.15 -25.03 17.12
CA LYS A 291 -14.34 -23.83 17.95
C LYS A 291 -13.67 -22.65 17.28
N LEU A 292 -14.45 -21.65 16.89
CA LEU A 292 -13.94 -20.44 16.28
C LEU A 292 -14.60 -19.21 16.91
N SER A 293 -13.78 -18.32 17.46
CA SER A 293 -14.18 -16.97 17.86
C SER A 293 -13.71 -16.02 16.78
N LEU A 294 -14.65 -15.26 16.20
CA LEU A 294 -14.32 -14.34 15.12
C LEU A 294 -13.61 -13.11 15.65
N TRP A 295 -12.65 -12.63 14.90
CA TRP A 295 -11.94 -11.38 15.18
C TRP A 295 -12.87 -10.18 15.03
N SER A 296 -12.81 -9.25 15.98
CA SER A 296 -13.43 -7.92 15.90
C SER A 296 -12.64 -6.92 16.73
N PRO A 297 -12.86 -5.60 16.57
CA PRO A 297 -12.22 -4.57 17.41
C PRO A 297 -12.37 -4.83 18.91
N GLU A 298 -13.53 -5.27 19.36
CA GLU A 298 -13.81 -5.55 20.77
C GLU A 298 -13.23 -6.88 21.27
N SER A 299 -12.88 -7.78 20.33
CA SER A 299 -12.33 -9.11 20.62
C SER A 299 -11.36 -9.53 19.51
N PRO A 300 -10.14 -8.97 19.50
CA PRO A 300 -9.17 -9.21 18.43
C PRO A 300 -8.48 -10.58 18.56
N LYS A 301 -9.26 -11.65 18.47
CA LYS A 301 -8.79 -13.02 18.61
C LYS A 301 -7.94 -13.45 17.43
N LEU A 302 -6.68 -13.80 17.68
CA LEU A 302 -5.77 -14.42 16.74
C LEU A 302 -5.57 -15.89 17.08
N TYR A 303 -5.39 -16.71 16.06
CA TYR A 303 -5.12 -18.15 16.16
C TYR A 303 -3.73 -18.44 15.60
N LYS A 304 -3.01 -19.29 16.30
CA LYS A 304 -1.75 -19.84 15.79
C LYS A 304 -2.05 -20.85 14.68
N VAL A 305 -1.71 -20.48 13.45
CA VAL A 305 -1.85 -21.28 12.25
C VAL A 305 -0.49 -21.90 11.91
N GLU A 306 -0.40 -23.21 11.97
CA GLU A 306 0.81 -23.99 11.68
C GLU A 306 0.69 -24.62 10.30
N LEU A 307 1.62 -24.30 9.39
CA LEU A 307 1.74 -24.86 8.05
C LEU A 307 3.01 -25.69 7.95
N ALA A 308 2.94 -26.83 7.27
CA ALA A 308 4.09 -27.68 7.10
C ALA A 308 4.07 -28.43 5.77
N SER A 309 5.21 -28.46 5.06
CA SER A 309 5.44 -29.29 3.89
C SER A 309 6.89 -29.76 3.84
N GLY A 310 7.10 -31.07 3.69
CA GLY A 310 8.45 -31.63 3.74
C GLY A 310 9.20 -31.23 5.01
N GLN A 311 10.28 -30.50 4.85
CA GLN A 311 11.10 -29.97 5.97
C GLN A 311 10.70 -28.55 6.38
N ASP A 312 9.94 -27.84 5.56
CA ASP A 312 9.54 -26.46 5.87
C ASP A 312 8.40 -26.40 6.87
N ARG A 313 8.50 -25.42 7.77
CA ARG A 313 7.51 -25.12 8.81
C ARG A 313 7.34 -23.61 8.88
N LEU A 314 6.09 -23.18 8.87
CA LEU A 314 5.69 -21.79 9.05
C LEU A 314 4.58 -21.72 10.11
N THR A 315 4.64 -20.74 10.97
CA THR A 315 3.58 -20.46 11.94
C THR A 315 3.22 -18.99 11.82
N ASP A 316 1.92 -18.68 11.71
CA ASP A 316 1.42 -17.31 11.63
C ASP A 316 0.29 -17.11 12.64
N ASP A 317 0.09 -15.88 13.10
CA ASP A 317 -1.02 -15.49 13.99
C ASP A 317 -2.12 -14.83 13.15
N ILE A 318 -3.21 -15.57 12.88
CA ILE A 318 -4.28 -15.16 11.97
C ILE A 318 -5.60 -15.00 12.70
N GLY A 319 -6.26 -13.86 12.51
CA GLY A 319 -7.64 -13.62 12.93
C GLY A 319 -8.62 -13.99 11.81
N PHE A 320 -9.76 -14.57 12.18
CA PHE A 320 -10.81 -14.96 11.23
C PHE A 320 -12.03 -14.06 11.39
N ARG A 321 -12.44 -13.43 10.30
CA ARG A 321 -13.62 -12.56 10.28
C ARG A 321 -14.30 -12.58 8.91
N ASP A 322 -15.53 -12.14 8.86
CA ASP A 322 -16.27 -11.84 7.64
C ASP A 322 -16.48 -10.33 7.54
N ILE A 323 -16.17 -9.75 6.39
CA ILE A 323 -16.43 -8.35 6.07
C ILE A 323 -17.16 -8.27 4.73
N ARG A 324 -18.26 -7.54 4.68
CA ARG A 324 -19.04 -7.38 3.45
C ARG A 324 -19.86 -6.11 3.42
N VAL A 325 -20.33 -5.77 2.23
CA VAL A 325 -21.27 -4.68 2.00
C VAL A 325 -22.67 -5.26 1.77
N ASP A 326 -23.67 -4.67 2.43
CA ASP A 326 -25.09 -4.99 2.25
C ASP A 326 -25.88 -3.67 2.11
N GLY A 327 -26.25 -3.34 0.88
CA GLY A 327 -26.83 -2.04 0.55
C GLY A 327 -25.85 -0.91 0.89
N THR A 328 -26.26 -0.02 1.79
CA THR A 328 -25.42 1.08 2.28
C THR A 328 -24.67 0.75 3.58
N ARG A 329 -24.67 -0.51 4.03
CA ARG A 329 -24.04 -0.93 5.29
C ARG A 329 -22.72 -1.65 5.05
N ILE A 330 -21.77 -1.47 5.97
CA ILE A 330 -20.60 -2.32 6.11
C ILE A 330 -20.88 -3.28 7.26
N LEU A 331 -20.77 -4.57 7.02
CA LEU A 331 -21.03 -5.60 8.01
C LEU A 331 -19.74 -6.32 8.38
N LEU A 332 -19.39 -6.34 9.67
CA LEU A 332 -18.35 -7.18 10.24
C LEU A 332 -19.02 -8.33 11.02
N ASN A 333 -18.74 -9.57 10.62
CA ASN A 333 -19.35 -10.76 11.23
C ASN A 333 -20.90 -10.69 11.26
N GLY A 334 -21.49 -10.15 10.20
CA GLY A 334 -22.93 -9.96 10.06
C GLY A 334 -23.52 -8.79 10.85
N LYS A 335 -22.72 -7.99 11.55
CA LYS A 335 -23.18 -6.82 12.31
C LYS A 335 -22.73 -5.52 11.64
N PRO A 336 -23.62 -4.50 11.55
CA PRO A 336 -23.22 -3.19 11.04
C PRO A 336 -22.09 -2.57 11.88
N VAL A 337 -21.11 -1.96 11.20
CA VAL A 337 -20.04 -1.20 11.85
C VAL A 337 -19.99 0.22 11.29
N PHE A 338 -19.56 1.15 12.15
CA PHE A 338 -19.21 2.52 11.77
C PHE A 338 -17.71 2.72 11.99
N LEU A 339 -16.99 3.21 10.97
CA LEU A 339 -15.55 3.34 10.97
C LEU A 339 -15.14 4.71 11.52
N GLN A 340 -14.61 4.73 12.73
CA GLN A 340 -14.10 5.93 13.42
C GLN A 340 -12.58 5.90 13.39
N GLY A 341 -11.95 6.72 12.54
CA GLY A 341 -10.52 6.59 12.31
C GLY A 341 -9.80 7.90 12.05
N ALA A 342 -8.60 7.78 11.49
CA ALA A 342 -7.82 8.88 10.95
C ALA A 342 -6.95 8.37 9.80
N ASN A 343 -6.56 9.26 8.91
CA ASN A 343 -5.51 9.00 7.93
C ASN A 343 -4.14 9.10 8.59
N MET A 344 -3.15 8.35 8.09
CA MET A 344 -1.77 8.54 8.51
C MET A 344 -0.76 8.21 7.41
N HIS A 345 0.29 9.03 7.31
CA HIS A 345 1.50 8.69 6.57
C HIS A 345 2.43 7.79 7.40
N ALA A 346 3.28 7.01 6.73
CA ALA A 346 4.29 6.19 7.39
C ALA A 346 5.46 7.05 7.93
N GLU A 347 5.14 8.06 8.73
CA GLU A 347 6.10 8.97 9.34
C GLU A 347 6.02 8.95 10.86
N ALA A 348 7.18 9.11 11.49
CA ALA A 348 7.36 9.38 12.91
C ALA A 348 7.94 10.80 13.07
N PRO A 349 7.14 11.87 12.86
CA PRO A 349 7.67 13.23 12.77
C PRO A 349 8.30 13.70 14.08
N TYR A 350 7.89 13.17 15.24
CA TYR A 350 8.44 13.48 16.55
C TYR A 350 9.93 13.11 16.71
N ARG A 351 10.46 12.18 15.90
CA ARG A 351 11.91 11.91 15.79
C ARG A 351 12.50 12.32 14.44
N GLY A 352 11.64 12.69 13.48
CA GLY A 352 12.00 13.00 12.10
C GLY A 352 12.43 11.76 11.30
N GLY A 353 11.63 11.31 10.35
CA GLY A 353 11.90 10.15 9.50
C GLY A 353 10.69 9.25 9.31
N ARG A 354 10.89 8.16 8.58
CA ARG A 354 9.85 7.14 8.39
C ARG A 354 9.71 6.26 9.62
N VAL A 355 8.52 5.66 9.75
CA VAL A 355 8.30 4.53 10.67
C VAL A 355 9.16 3.36 10.20
N ASP A 356 10.09 2.91 11.05
CA ASP A 356 11.03 1.83 10.75
C ASP A 356 11.23 0.85 11.92
N ASN A 357 10.50 1.03 13.02
CA ASN A 357 10.62 0.19 14.21
C ASN A 357 9.29 0.04 14.95
N GLN A 358 9.24 -0.91 15.90
CA GLN A 358 8.04 -1.22 16.67
C GLN A 358 7.65 -0.12 17.66
N GLU A 359 8.61 0.67 18.17
CA GLU A 359 8.33 1.77 19.10
C GLU A 359 7.52 2.88 18.41
N ASP A 360 7.88 3.26 17.19
CA ASP A 360 7.11 4.21 16.38
C ASP A 360 5.68 3.74 16.18
N VAL A 361 5.51 2.45 15.82
CA VAL A 361 4.18 1.85 15.63
C VAL A 361 3.36 1.92 16.91
N ASN A 362 3.94 1.51 18.05
CA ASN A 362 3.25 1.55 19.34
C ASN A 362 2.82 2.96 19.73
N ASN A 363 3.65 3.98 19.49
CA ASN A 363 3.32 5.37 19.76
C ASN A 363 2.13 5.85 18.92
N ILE A 364 2.12 5.49 17.62
CA ILE A 364 1.03 5.85 16.70
C ILE A 364 -0.27 5.18 17.12
N PHE A 365 -0.23 3.87 17.43
CA PHE A 365 -1.42 3.14 17.90
C PHE A 365 -1.91 3.66 19.25
N GLY A 366 -1.01 4.13 20.13
CA GLY A 366 -1.39 4.84 21.35
C GLY A 366 -2.21 6.10 21.07
N PHE A 367 -1.86 6.88 20.04
CA PHE A 367 -2.66 8.05 19.64
C PHE A 367 -4.03 7.67 19.05
N LEU A 368 -4.12 6.57 18.30
CA LEU A 368 -5.41 6.08 17.78
C LEU A 368 -6.32 5.59 18.92
N GLN A 369 -5.78 4.87 19.89
CA GLN A 369 -6.51 4.43 21.09
C GLN A 369 -7.01 5.62 21.90
N ASP A 370 -6.15 6.62 22.14
CA ASP A 370 -6.53 7.86 22.83
C ASP A 370 -7.62 8.64 22.07
N LEU A 371 -7.66 8.54 20.75
CA LEU A 371 -8.70 9.14 19.91
C LEU A 371 -10.02 8.35 19.95
N HIS A 372 -10.07 7.19 20.60
CA HIS A 372 -11.17 6.21 20.53
C HIS A 372 -11.45 5.71 19.10
N ALA A 373 -10.41 5.64 18.27
CA ALA A 373 -10.51 5.12 16.93
C ALA A 373 -10.59 3.59 16.91
N ASN A 374 -11.41 3.06 16.00
CA ASN A 374 -11.49 1.63 15.68
C ASN A 374 -10.96 1.34 14.26
N PHE A 375 -10.46 2.36 13.57
CA PHE A 375 -10.10 2.31 12.17
C PHE A 375 -8.91 3.24 11.85
N VAL A 376 -8.11 2.88 10.86
CA VAL A 376 -7.05 3.73 10.30
C VAL A 376 -6.93 3.53 8.79
N ARG A 377 -6.79 4.63 8.04
CA ARG A 377 -6.37 4.55 6.64
C ARG A 377 -4.87 4.77 6.55
N LEU A 378 -4.16 3.75 6.11
CA LEU A 378 -2.73 3.77 5.85
C LEU A 378 -2.51 4.36 4.45
N CYS A 379 -2.35 5.68 4.38
CA CYS A 379 -2.26 6.41 3.13
C CYS A 379 -0.81 6.75 2.79
N HIS A 380 -0.49 6.88 1.54
CA HIS A 380 -1.21 6.54 0.29
C HIS A 380 -0.56 5.31 -0.37
N TYR A 381 0.08 4.48 0.43
CA TYR A 381 0.94 3.36 0.03
C TYR A 381 0.96 2.28 1.13
N PRO A 382 1.37 1.05 0.82
CA PRO A 382 1.52 0.00 1.84
C PRO A 382 2.52 0.41 2.93
N HIS A 383 2.09 0.32 4.19
CA HIS A 383 2.93 0.66 5.34
C HIS A 383 3.83 -0.51 5.76
N ASP A 384 4.64 -0.30 6.79
CA ASP A 384 5.44 -1.35 7.42
C ASP A 384 4.52 -2.45 7.97
N GLU A 385 4.88 -3.71 7.77
CA GLU A 385 4.06 -4.86 8.17
C GLU A 385 3.76 -4.89 9.68
N ARG A 386 4.62 -4.28 10.50
CA ARG A 386 4.38 -4.07 11.93
C ARG A 386 3.10 -3.29 12.22
N MET A 387 2.66 -2.42 11.29
CA MET A 387 1.41 -1.66 11.42
C MET A 387 0.20 -2.60 11.38
N GLU A 388 0.12 -3.46 10.36
CA GLU A 388 -0.97 -4.40 10.18
C GLU A 388 -0.96 -5.47 11.29
N ARG A 389 0.22 -5.95 11.71
CA ARG A 389 0.35 -6.89 12.83
C ARG A 389 -0.07 -6.28 14.17
N THR A 390 0.23 -5.02 14.40
CA THR A 390 -0.23 -4.30 15.61
C THR A 390 -1.73 -4.10 15.56
N ALA A 391 -2.29 -3.71 14.42
CA ALA A 391 -3.71 -3.58 14.23
C ALA A 391 -4.49 -4.89 14.47
N ASP A 392 -3.94 -6.02 14.02
CA ASP A 392 -4.50 -7.35 14.28
C ASP A 392 -4.62 -7.64 15.78
N ARG A 393 -3.59 -7.30 16.58
CA ARG A 393 -3.57 -7.49 18.03
C ARG A 393 -4.45 -6.50 18.78
N ASP A 394 -4.46 -5.25 18.34
CA ASP A 394 -5.08 -4.13 19.05
C ASP A 394 -6.53 -3.89 18.63
N GLY A 395 -7.05 -4.63 17.64
CA GLY A 395 -8.44 -4.52 17.20
C GLY A 395 -8.72 -3.25 16.38
N ILE A 396 -7.75 -2.74 15.62
CA ILE A 396 -7.93 -1.58 14.75
C ILE A 396 -8.13 -2.06 13.31
N MET A 397 -9.25 -1.70 12.68
CA MET A 397 -9.51 -2.01 11.28
C MET A 397 -8.67 -1.13 10.35
N ILE A 398 -8.27 -1.66 9.20
CA ILE A 398 -7.36 -0.99 8.24
C ILE A 398 -8.00 -0.86 6.86
N TRP A 399 -7.80 0.32 6.26
CA TRP A 399 -7.83 0.56 4.83
C TRP A 399 -6.39 0.62 4.33
N SER A 400 -5.99 -0.33 3.49
CA SER A 400 -4.67 -0.37 2.85
C SER A 400 -4.78 -0.01 1.37
N GLU A 401 -3.82 0.77 0.84
CA GLU A 401 -3.86 1.25 -0.54
C GLU A 401 -2.51 1.25 -1.24
N ILE A 402 -2.55 1.17 -2.59
CA ILE A 402 -1.37 1.32 -3.45
C ILE A 402 -1.19 2.79 -3.84
N PRO A 403 0.04 3.23 -4.16
CA PRO A 403 0.39 4.64 -4.31
C PRO A 403 -0.07 5.28 -5.64
N ILE A 404 -1.27 4.95 -6.12
CA ILE A 404 -1.90 5.65 -7.23
C ILE A 404 -2.56 6.92 -6.69
N TRP A 405 -1.85 8.03 -6.80
CA TRP A 405 -2.28 9.32 -6.30
C TRP A 405 -2.40 10.34 -7.45
N GLN A 406 -3.57 10.97 -7.57
CA GLN A 406 -3.91 11.96 -8.57
C GLN A 406 -3.53 11.56 -10.01
N HIS A 407 -2.45 12.09 -10.55
CA HIS A 407 -2.06 11.93 -11.95
C HIS A 407 -0.93 10.92 -12.11
N ILE A 408 -1.23 9.81 -12.79
CA ILE A 408 -0.24 8.88 -13.36
C ILE A 408 -0.48 8.75 -14.87
N SER A 409 0.40 8.06 -15.60
CA SER A 409 0.24 7.83 -17.04
C SER A 409 -0.72 6.66 -17.30
N TYR A 410 -2.03 6.90 -17.14
CA TYR A 410 -3.09 5.87 -17.25
C TYR A 410 -3.16 5.21 -18.63
N GLU A 411 -2.67 5.87 -19.68
CA GLU A 411 -2.67 5.39 -21.05
C GLU A 411 -1.57 4.35 -21.34
N LYS A 412 -0.58 4.21 -20.44
CA LYS A 412 0.59 3.37 -20.64
C LYS A 412 0.40 1.96 -20.08
N PRO A 413 0.51 0.91 -20.92
CA PRO A 413 0.41 -0.48 -20.46
C PRO A 413 1.47 -0.86 -19.41
N GLU A 414 2.67 -0.31 -19.50
CA GLU A 414 3.75 -0.54 -18.53
C GLU A 414 3.42 0.04 -17.15
N VAL A 415 2.69 1.15 -17.07
CA VAL A 415 2.22 1.73 -15.80
C VAL A 415 1.12 0.86 -15.20
N TYR A 416 0.22 0.30 -16.04
CA TYR A 416 -0.75 -0.67 -15.58
C TYR A 416 -0.09 -1.94 -15.01
N ALA A 417 0.95 -2.45 -15.67
CA ALA A 417 1.71 -3.60 -15.18
C ALA A 417 2.37 -3.32 -13.83
N LYS A 418 2.97 -2.13 -13.64
CA LYS A 418 3.51 -1.69 -12.34
C LYS A 418 2.44 -1.62 -11.25
N ALA A 419 1.27 -1.04 -11.56
CA ALA A 419 0.14 -0.96 -10.62
C ALA A 419 -0.33 -2.35 -10.19
N THR A 420 -0.51 -3.25 -11.15
CA THR A 420 -0.92 -4.64 -10.90
C THR A 420 0.12 -5.38 -10.06
N TYR A 421 1.41 -5.16 -10.33
CA TYR A 421 2.50 -5.77 -9.58
C TYR A 421 2.50 -5.31 -8.11
N MET A 422 2.45 -4.00 -7.86
CA MET A 422 2.38 -3.44 -6.49
C MET A 422 1.13 -3.89 -5.74
N LEU A 423 -0.03 -3.96 -6.44
CA LEU A 423 -1.27 -4.47 -5.86
C LEU A 423 -1.14 -5.94 -5.44
N ASN A 424 -0.50 -6.75 -6.28
CA ASN A 424 -0.25 -8.16 -5.98
C ASN A 424 0.65 -8.33 -4.76
N GLU A 425 1.76 -7.59 -4.68
CA GLU A 425 2.66 -7.63 -3.53
C GLU A 425 1.94 -7.23 -2.23
N MET A 426 1.17 -6.13 -2.25
CA MET A 426 0.39 -5.67 -1.10
C MET A 426 -0.63 -6.71 -0.64
N ILE A 427 -1.46 -7.22 -1.55
CA ILE A 427 -2.53 -8.17 -1.20
C ILE A 427 -1.93 -9.50 -0.72
N ARG A 428 -0.91 -10.05 -1.38
CA ARG A 428 -0.28 -11.30 -0.95
C ARG A 428 0.35 -11.17 0.43
N ARG A 429 1.02 -10.06 0.74
CA ARG A 429 1.58 -9.79 2.06
C ARG A 429 0.50 -9.74 3.14
N ASP A 430 -0.65 -9.08 2.86
CA ASP A 430 -1.56 -8.63 3.92
C ASP A 430 -2.89 -9.37 3.98
N ARG A 431 -3.24 -10.24 3.02
CA ARG A 431 -4.56 -10.91 2.98
C ARG A 431 -4.87 -11.82 4.17
N ASN A 432 -3.83 -12.34 4.87
CA ASN A 432 -4.02 -13.13 6.08
C ASN A 432 -4.22 -12.27 7.35
N LYS A 433 -4.15 -10.94 7.25
CA LYS A 433 -4.31 -10.02 8.38
C LYS A 433 -5.78 -9.62 8.53
N ALA A 434 -6.37 -9.96 9.67
CA ALA A 434 -7.80 -9.75 9.90
C ALA A 434 -8.18 -8.27 9.97
N SER A 435 -7.29 -7.43 10.45
CA SER A 435 -7.46 -5.98 10.56
C SER A 435 -7.67 -5.30 9.22
N VAL A 436 -7.04 -5.78 8.15
CA VAL A 436 -7.23 -5.22 6.80
C VAL A 436 -8.63 -5.58 6.32
N ILE A 437 -9.50 -4.57 6.19
CA ILE A 437 -10.90 -4.75 5.81
C ILE A 437 -11.25 -4.15 4.45
N LEU A 438 -10.43 -3.24 3.92
CA LEU A 438 -10.63 -2.57 2.63
C LEU A 438 -9.34 -2.55 1.82
N TRP A 439 -9.44 -2.92 0.53
CA TRP A 439 -8.40 -2.68 -0.46
C TRP A 439 -8.72 -1.43 -1.26
N SER A 440 -7.80 -0.49 -1.31
CA SER A 440 -7.94 0.73 -2.09
C SER A 440 -7.02 0.75 -3.30
N ILE A 441 -7.56 1.20 -4.41
CA ILE A 441 -6.89 1.18 -5.70
C ILE A 441 -6.39 2.55 -6.15
N SER A 442 -6.79 3.64 -5.49
CA SER A 442 -6.32 4.98 -5.83
C SER A 442 -6.80 6.07 -4.87
N ASN A 443 -6.19 7.26 -5.00
CA ASN A 443 -6.58 8.50 -4.31
C ASN A 443 -6.68 9.68 -5.29
N GLU A 444 -7.80 10.43 -5.23
CA GLU A 444 -8.02 11.73 -5.91
C GLU A 444 -7.67 11.75 -7.40
N THR A 445 -7.98 10.68 -8.10
CA THR A 445 -7.66 10.57 -9.51
C THR A 445 -8.67 11.32 -10.39
N PRO A 446 -8.20 12.00 -11.48
CA PRO A 446 -9.09 12.84 -12.30
C PRO A 446 -10.12 12.00 -13.05
N ASN A 447 -11.39 12.40 -13.00
CA ASN A 447 -12.46 11.72 -13.71
C ASN A 447 -12.30 11.85 -15.25
N ASN A 448 -11.88 10.77 -15.89
CA ASN A 448 -11.81 10.62 -17.34
C ASN A 448 -11.91 9.13 -17.75
N PRO A 449 -12.30 8.82 -19.00
CA PRO A 449 -12.54 7.43 -19.44
C PRO A 449 -11.31 6.51 -19.33
N THR A 450 -10.10 7.00 -19.64
CA THR A 450 -8.87 6.19 -19.61
C THR A 450 -8.54 5.78 -18.18
N ARG A 451 -8.58 6.73 -17.23
CA ARG A 451 -8.42 6.45 -15.80
C ARG A 451 -9.50 5.49 -15.29
N THR A 452 -10.75 5.72 -15.64
CA THR A 452 -11.86 4.87 -15.19
C THR A 452 -11.68 3.43 -15.65
N GLN A 453 -11.31 3.21 -16.91
CA GLN A 453 -11.03 1.85 -17.42
C GLN A 453 -9.84 1.21 -16.71
N PHE A 454 -8.73 1.96 -16.52
CA PHE A 454 -7.54 1.50 -15.82
C PHE A 454 -7.90 1.01 -14.38
N LEU A 455 -8.59 1.86 -13.62
CA LEU A 455 -8.93 1.56 -12.22
C LEU A 455 -10.03 0.49 -12.11
N THR A 456 -10.98 0.42 -13.04
CA THR A 456 -11.98 -0.67 -13.10
C THR A 456 -11.30 -2.02 -13.31
N ASN A 457 -10.32 -2.09 -14.21
CA ASN A 457 -9.53 -3.31 -14.43
C ASN A 457 -8.73 -3.68 -13.17
N LEU A 458 -8.15 -2.68 -12.51
CA LEU A 458 -7.36 -2.89 -11.29
C LEU A 458 -8.24 -3.36 -10.11
N ALA A 459 -9.47 -2.84 -9.99
CA ALA A 459 -10.47 -3.35 -9.03
C ALA A 459 -10.83 -4.82 -9.30
N GLY A 460 -10.96 -5.18 -10.57
CA GLY A 460 -11.14 -6.59 -10.99
C GLY A 460 -9.97 -7.48 -10.57
N GLU A 461 -8.75 -6.99 -10.72
CA GLU A 461 -7.54 -7.71 -10.31
C GLU A 461 -7.47 -7.86 -8.77
N ALA A 462 -7.81 -6.83 -8.01
CA ALA A 462 -7.88 -6.91 -6.55
C ALA A 462 -8.86 -8.00 -6.08
N ARG A 463 -10.06 -8.07 -6.70
CA ARG A 463 -11.05 -9.12 -6.39
C ARG A 463 -10.59 -10.53 -6.78
N ARG A 464 -9.80 -10.64 -7.85
CA ARG A 464 -9.21 -11.93 -8.26
C ARG A 464 -8.15 -12.42 -7.26
N LEU A 465 -7.38 -11.49 -6.68
CA LEU A 465 -6.34 -11.78 -5.68
C LEU A 465 -6.93 -12.09 -4.30
N ASP A 466 -7.99 -11.38 -3.94
CA ASP A 466 -8.71 -11.54 -2.69
C ASP A 466 -10.19 -11.17 -2.87
N GLY A 467 -11.04 -12.18 -2.90
CA GLY A 467 -12.49 -12.03 -3.00
C GLY A 467 -13.20 -11.80 -1.66
N THR A 468 -12.47 -11.70 -0.56
CA THR A 468 -13.04 -11.63 0.79
C THR A 468 -13.18 -10.21 1.34
N ARG A 469 -12.63 -9.21 0.62
CA ARG A 469 -12.64 -7.80 1.05
C ARG A 469 -13.29 -6.89 0.03
N PRO A 470 -14.08 -5.89 0.48
CA PRO A 470 -14.57 -4.81 -0.38
C PRO A 470 -13.44 -3.97 -0.96
N ILE A 471 -13.68 -3.47 -2.18
CA ILE A 471 -12.77 -2.57 -2.90
C ILE A 471 -13.26 -1.14 -2.75
N THR A 472 -12.32 -0.22 -2.53
CA THR A 472 -12.58 1.20 -2.37
C THR A 472 -11.58 2.07 -3.14
N SER A 473 -11.84 3.36 -3.17
CA SER A 473 -10.95 4.44 -3.60
C SER A 473 -11.38 5.72 -2.89
N ALA A 474 -10.44 6.58 -2.56
CA ALA A 474 -10.75 7.93 -2.11
C ALA A 474 -10.95 8.83 -3.35
N LEU A 475 -12.19 9.26 -3.58
CA LEU A 475 -12.54 10.12 -4.69
C LEU A 475 -12.33 11.60 -4.34
N LEU A 476 -11.92 12.37 -5.32
CA LEU A 476 -11.89 13.83 -5.20
C LEU A 476 -13.33 14.33 -5.16
N ALA A 477 -13.64 15.24 -4.24
CA ALA A 477 -14.94 15.86 -4.18
C ALA A 477 -15.33 16.47 -5.53
N PRO A 478 -16.57 16.23 -6.00
CA PRO A 478 -17.08 16.88 -7.19
C PRO A 478 -17.14 18.40 -6.98
N ARG A 479 -17.23 19.14 -8.08
CA ARG A 479 -17.40 20.58 -7.96
C ARG A 479 -18.80 20.91 -7.45
N ALA A 480 -18.87 21.59 -6.32
CA ALA A 480 -20.13 22.06 -5.78
C ALA A 480 -20.88 22.97 -6.76
N ASN A 481 -22.17 22.76 -6.90
CA ASN A 481 -23.09 23.66 -7.56
C ASN A 481 -23.95 24.37 -6.50
N GLY A 482 -23.49 25.54 -6.06
CA GLY A 482 -24.06 26.20 -4.87
C GLY A 482 -23.76 25.40 -3.60
N PHE A 483 -24.79 24.90 -2.93
CA PHE A 483 -24.70 24.03 -1.75
C PHE A 483 -25.08 22.58 -2.04
N GLU A 484 -24.99 22.15 -3.29
CA GLU A 484 -25.25 20.77 -3.68
C GLU A 484 -24.00 20.15 -4.32
N GLU A 485 -23.64 18.97 -3.87
CA GLU A 485 -22.62 18.13 -4.47
C GLU A 485 -23.23 16.81 -4.94
N VAL A 486 -22.92 16.44 -6.18
CA VAL A 486 -23.38 15.21 -6.80
C VAL A 486 -22.17 14.36 -7.17
N GLU A 487 -22.05 13.20 -6.52
CA GLU A 487 -21.01 12.23 -6.89
C GLU A 487 -21.47 11.43 -8.12
N ASP A 488 -20.90 11.75 -9.27
CA ASP A 488 -21.21 11.15 -10.57
C ASP A 488 -20.02 10.46 -11.23
N ASP A 489 -18.92 10.26 -10.50
CA ASP A 489 -17.74 9.57 -11.03
C ASP A 489 -18.08 8.12 -11.41
N PRO A 490 -17.92 7.73 -12.70
CA PRO A 490 -18.22 6.37 -13.15
C PRO A 490 -17.41 5.28 -12.43
N LEU A 491 -16.28 5.62 -11.79
CA LEU A 491 -15.49 4.67 -10.98
C LEU A 491 -16.30 4.10 -9.82
N THR A 492 -17.26 4.84 -9.29
CA THR A 492 -18.15 4.37 -8.21
C THR A 492 -18.82 3.04 -8.54
N ASN A 493 -19.07 2.75 -9.84
CA ASN A 493 -19.63 1.47 -10.28
C ASN A 493 -18.69 0.27 -10.01
N ALA A 494 -17.39 0.49 -10.01
CA ALA A 494 -16.38 -0.56 -9.75
C ALA A 494 -16.05 -0.72 -8.27
N LEU A 495 -16.46 0.20 -7.40
CA LEU A 495 -16.19 0.21 -5.97
C LEU A 495 -17.34 -0.44 -5.18
N ASP A 496 -17.01 -1.05 -4.05
CA ASP A 496 -17.99 -1.60 -3.08
C ASP A 496 -18.28 -0.57 -1.98
N VAL A 497 -17.28 0.21 -1.60
CA VAL A 497 -17.34 1.33 -0.64
C VAL A 497 -16.78 2.57 -1.31
N VAL A 498 -17.42 3.72 -1.14
CA VAL A 498 -16.96 4.99 -1.71
C VAL A 498 -16.27 5.82 -0.63
N GLY A 499 -14.98 6.11 -0.83
CA GLY A 499 -14.29 7.14 -0.07
C GLY A 499 -14.52 8.51 -0.72
N GLN A 500 -14.81 9.52 0.08
CA GLN A 500 -15.03 10.89 -0.38
C GLN A 500 -14.12 11.85 0.37
N ASN A 501 -13.27 12.58 -0.37
CA ASN A 501 -12.41 13.62 0.18
C ASN A 501 -13.11 14.96 0.08
N GLU A 502 -13.23 15.71 1.21
CA GLU A 502 -13.94 16.98 1.24
C GLU A 502 -13.33 17.96 2.23
N TYR A 503 -13.07 19.19 1.76
CA TYR A 503 -12.41 20.23 2.54
C TYR A 503 -13.18 21.57 2.55
N ILE A 504 -14.52 21.54 2.52
CA ILE A 504 -15.36 22.75 2.69
C ILE A 504 -15.00 23.43 4.02
N GLY A 505 -14.84 24.74 3.96
CA GLY A 505 -14.41 25.55 5.09
C GLY A 505 -12.89 25.75 5.19
N TRP A 506 -12.10 24.97 4.41
CA TRP A 506 -10.65 25.13 4.36
C TRP A 506 -10.15 25.63 3.01
N TYR A 507 -10.33 24.86 1.91
CA TYR A 507 -9.88 25.28 0.58
C TYR A 507 -10.90 26.15 -0.15
N ASN A 508 -12.15 25.94 0.11
CA ASN A 508 -13.27 26.65 -0.50
C ASN A 508 -14.32 26.99 0.55
N MET A 509 -15.08 28.04 0.31
CA MET A 509 -16.21 28.48 1.16
C MET A 509 -15.80 28.80 2.62
N ARG A 510 -16.76 29.18 3.43
CA ARG A 510 -16.57 29.40 4.85
C ARG A 510 -17.01 28.16 5.64
N PRO A 511 -16.52 27.96 6.86
CA PRO A 511 -16.92 26.82 7.68
C PRO A 511 -18.44 26.66 7.82
N GLU A 512 -19.16 27.76 8.10
CA GLU A 512 -20.62 27.77 8.29
C GLU A 512 -21.41 27.47 7.01
N ASP A 513 -20.80 27.58 5.84
CA ASP A 513 -21.45 27.21 4.57
C ASP A 513 -21.67 25.68 4.49
N ALA A 514 -20.82 24.88 5.16
CA ALA A 514 -20.98 23.44 5.25
C ALA A 514 -22.34 23.01 5.83
N ASP A 515 -22.89 23.82 6.75
CA ASP A 515 -24.22 23.53 7.33
C ASP A 515 -25.36 23.52 6.31
N GLN A 516 -25.15 24.07 5.13
CA GLN A 516 -26.18 24.17 4.08
C GLN A 516 -26.01 23.09 3.01
N PHE A 517 -24.88 22.36 3.03
CA PHE A 517 -24.58 21.38 1.99
C PHE A 517 -25.51 20.18 2.01
N HIS A 518 -25.84 19.72 0.80
CA HIS A 518 -26.57 18.49 0.52
C HIS A 518 -25.74 17.64 -0.44
N TRP A 519 -25.76 16.33 -0.21
CA TRP A 519 -25.03 15.35 -1.01
C TRP A 519 -25.99 14.44 -1.75
N THR A 520 -25.76 14.26 -3.04
CA THR A 520 -26.36 13.18 -3.84
C THR A 520 -25.26 12.16 -4.09
N LEU A 521 -25.35 11.02 -3.40
CA LEU A 521 -24.34 9.96 -3.36
C LEU A 521 -24.94 8.65 -3.90
N PRO A 522 -24.12 7.73 -4.42
CA PRO A 522 -24.59 6.41 -4.83
C PRO A 522 -25.15 5.62 -3.65
N GLU A 523 -26.04 4.66 -3.92
CA GLU A 523 -26.61 3.74 -2.93
C GLU A 523 -25.57 2.68 -2.47
N LYS A 524 -24.49 3.17 -1.88
CA LYS A 524 -23.35 2.41 -1.36
C LYS A 524 -22.90 2.99 -0.03
N PRO A 525 -22.13 2.24 0.81
CA PRO A 525 -21.50 2.82 1.99
C PRO A 525 -20.55 3.94 1.58
N VAL A 526 -20.58 5.05 2.30
CA VAL A 526 -19.71 6.21 2.09
C VAL A 526 -18.84 6.43 3.32
N LEU A 527 -17.55 6.63 3.12
CA LEU A 527 -16.62 7.11 4.13
C LEU A 527 -16.20 8.52 3.75
N MET A 528 -16.29 9.47 4.68
CA MET A 528 -15.57 10.73 4.51
C MET A 528 -14.09 10.43 4.74
N SER A 529 -13.40 10.12 3.65
CA SER A 529 -12.04 9.56 3.67
C SER A 529 -10.96 10.60 3.92
N GLU A 530 -11.26 11.87 3.67
CA GLU A 530 -10.42 13.00 4.07
C GLU A 530 -11.28 14.23 4.33
N PHE A 531 -11.00 14.96 5.42
CA PHE A 531 -11.63 16.24 5.76
C PHE A 531 -10.81 16.98 6.82
N GLY A 532 -11.12 18.25 7.09
CA GLY A 532 -10.49 19.05 8.12
C GLY A 532 -9.79 20.31 7.60
N ALA A 533 -8.95 20.91 8.42
CA ALA A 533 -8.24 22.15 8.15
C ALA A 533 -6.84 22.17 8.75
N GLU A 534 -5.96 23.05 8.28
CA GLU A 534 -4.62 23.22 8.86
C GLU A 534 -4.66 24.15 10.08
N ALA A 535 -3.90 23.81 11.13
CA ALA A 535 -3.58 24.66 12.24
C ALA A 535 -2.13 24.48 12.69
N LYS A 536 -1.45 25.57 13.03
CA LYS A 536 -0.14 25.49 13.68
C LYS A 536 -0.38 25.33 15.19
N GLN A 537 0.17 24.25 15.76
CA GLN A 537 0.06 24.00 17.20
C GLN A 537 0.53 25.20 18.02
N GLY A 538 -0.27 25.60 19.02
CA GLY A 538 -0.03 26.78 19.86
C GLY A 538 -0.31 28.13 19.19
N ASN A 539 -0.83 28.14 17.95
CA ASN A 539 -1.31 29.37 17.32
C ASN A 539 -2.80 29.54 17.63
N HIS A 540 -3.14 30.59 18.35
CA HIS A 540 -4.47 30.87 18.87
C HIS A 540 -5.05 32.19 18.34
N GLY A 541 -6.40 32.23 18.17
CA GLY A 541 -7.12 33.40 17.67
C GLY A 541 -8.62 33.18 17.63
N GLY A 542 -9.33 33.94 16.81
CA GLY A 542 -10.76 33.75 16.57
C GLY A 542 -11.07 32.50 15.71
N PRO A 543 -12.34 32.06 15.68
CA PRO A 543 -12.75 30.89 14.89
C PRO A 543 -12.59 31.10 13.38
N ASP A 544 -12.46 32.34 12.91
CA ASP A 544 -12.24 32.67 11.49
C ASP A 544 -10.78 33.00 11.15
N ASP A 545 -9.91 33.03 12.16
CA ASP A 545 -8.49 33.33 11.97
C ASP A 545 -7.77 32.06 11.45
N ARG A 546 -7.36 32.08 10.18
CA ARG A 546 -6.69 30.95 9.56
C ARG A 546 -5.42 30.51 10.31
N TRP A 547 -5.15 29.23 10.31
CA TRP A 547 -3.98 28.60 10.95
C TRP A 547 -4.03 28.55 12.47
N THR A 548 -5.13 28.97 13.11
CA THR A 548 -5.34 28.82 14.55
C THR A 548 -5.99 27.48 14.88
N GLU A 549 -5.79 26.99 16.10
CA GLU A 549 -6.45 25.79 16.57
C GLU A 549 -7.97 25.96 16.66
N GLU A 550 -8.43 27.18 17.00
CA GLU A 550 -9.85 27.54 17.07
C GLU A 550 -10.52 27.47 15.69
N GLN A 551 -9.83 27.95 14.64
CA GLN A 551 -10.36 27.84 13.28
C GLN A 551 -10.40 26.39 12.81
N GLN A 552 -9.40 25.56 13.14
CA GLN A 552 -9.43 24.13 12.85
C GLN A 552 -10.65 23.48 13.51
N VAL A 553 -10.90 23.74 14.79
CA VAL A 553 -12.09 23.25 15.51
C VAL A 553 -13.38 23.72 14.85
N ASN A 554 -13.48 24.99 14.48
CA ASN A 554 -14.65 25.56 13.80
C ASN A 554 -14.99 24.83 12.50
N VAL A 555 -13.98 24.56 11.66
CA VAL A 555 -14.17 23.78 10.42
C VAL A 555 -14.70 22.37 10.73
N TYR A 556 -14.09 21.67 11.69
CA TYR A 556 -14.54 20.32 12.08
C TYR A 556 -16.00 20.31 12.53
N GLN A 557 -16.40 21.28 13.39
CA GLN A 557 -17.76 21.35 13.91
C GLN A 557 -18.80 21.49 12.81
N HIS A 558 -18.57 22.38 11.82
CA HIS A 558 -19.47 22.58 10.69
C HIS A 558 -19.45 21.38 9.72
N GLN A 559 -18.29 20.77 9.47
CA GLN A 559 -18.21 19.54 8.69
C GLN A 559 -19.00 18.39 9.35
N PHE A 560 -18.98 18.24 10.67
CA PHE A 560 -19.80 17.23 11.36
C PHE A 560 -21.31 17.47 11.18
N VAL A 561 -21.76 18.74 11.17
CA VAL A 561 -23.17 19.06 10.84
C VAL A 561 -23.50 18.61 9.43
N MET A 562 -22.64 18.88 8.45
CA MET A 562 -22.80 18.44 7.07
C MET A 562 -22.87 16.91 6.97
N PHE A 563 -21.91 16.20 7.55
CA PHE A 563 -21.82 14.74 7.47
C PHE A 563 -22.99 14.03 8.16
N SER A 564 -23.56 14.60 9.23
CA SER A 564 -24.71 14.05 9.92
C SER A 564 -25.99 13.93 9.04
N LYS A 565 -26.02 14.63 7.90
CA LYS A 565 -27.12 14.62 6.93
C LYS A 565 -26.97 13.54 5.85
N ILE A 566 -25.84 12.81 5.81
CA ILE A 566 -25.55 11.80 4.79
C ILE A 566 -26.06 10.43 5.30
N PRO A 567 -27.15 9.88 4.73
CA PRO A 567 -27.72 8.62 5.19
C PRO A 567 -26.83 7.41 4.91
N GLN A 568 -25.99 7.48 3.86
CA GLN A 568 -25.03 6.41 3.47
C GLN A 568 -23.70 6.48 4.23
N LEU A 569 -23.50 7.46 5.13
CA LEU A 569 -22.25 7.61 5.88
C LEU A 569 -21.98 6.40 6.79
N ARG A 570 -20.80 5.80 6.63
CA ARG A 570 -20.35 4.66 7.43
C ARG A 570 -18.96 4.84 8.03
N GLY A 571 -18.38 6.02 7.91
CA GLY A 571 -17.14 6.33 8.60
C GLY A 571 -16.63 7.75 8.40
N LEU A 572 -15.80 8.16 9.36
CA LEU A 572 -15.13 9.46 9.41
C LEU A 572 -13.62 9.22 9.55
N VAL A 573 -12.85 9.77 8.62
CA VAL A 573 -11.39 9.57 8.55
C VAL A 573 -10.73 10.91 8.23
N PRO A 574 -10.54 11.80 9.23
CA PRO A 574 -9.95 13.12 9.00
C PRO A 574 -8.55 13.04 8.41
N TRP A 575 -8.19 14.03 7.64
CA TRP A 575 -6.85 14.28 7.18
C TRP A 575 -6.17 15.27 8.15
N VAL A 576 -5.28 14.86 9.03
CA VAL A 576 -4.60 13.59 9.19
C VAL A 576 -4.32 13.38 10.69
N LEU A 577 -3.90 12.19 11.13
CA LEU A 577 -3.60 11.93 12.55
C LEU A 577 -2.48 12.85 13.06
N MET A 578 -1.36 12.93 12.34
CA MET A 578 -0.20 13.73 12.71
C MET A 578 0.24 14.63 11.56
N ASP A 579 0.74 15.84 11.89
CA ASP A 579 1.45 16.67 10.93
C ASP A 579 2.59 15.87 10.28
N PHE A 580 2.75 15.96 8.97
CA PHE A 580 3.76 15.20 8.21
C PHE A 580 4.55 16.12 7.28
N ARG A 581 5.76 15.70 6.91
CA ARG A 581 6.62 16.47 6.01
C ARG A 581 6.04 16.53 4.60
N SER A 582 5.91 17.73 4.07
CA SER A 582 5.51 17.98 2.69
C SER A 582 6.37 19.08 2.08
N PRO A 583 7.16 18.77 1.04
CA PRO A 583 8.08 19.75 0.43
C PRO A 583 7.37 20.93 -0.22
N THR A 584 6.07 20.81 -0.50
CA THR A 584 5.24 21.84 -1.12
C THR A 584 4.63 22.84 -0.13
N ARG A 585 4.67 22.52 1.18
CA ARG A 585 4.06 23.30 2.28
C ARG A 585 5.07 24.23 2.93
N ASN A 586 5.37 25.37 2.27
CA ASN A 586 6.52 26.21 2.64
C ASN A 586 6.15 27.61 3.15
N ILE A 587 4.93 27.85 3.67
CA ILE A 587 4.58 29.14 4.28
C ILE A 587 5.39 29.32 5.56
N PRO A 588 6.30 30.32 5.61
CA PRO A 588 7.18 30.54 6.76
C PRO A 588 6.42 30.75 8.05
N LYS A 589 6.89 30.16 9.16
CA LYS A 589 6.31 30.25 10.52
C LYS A 589 4.96 29.56 10.69
N LEU A 590 4.33 29.12 9.62
CA LEU A 590 3.07 28.37 9.65
C LEU A 590 3.29 26.91 9.26
N GLN A 591 3.65 26.67 8.02
CA GLN A 591 3.84 25.31 7.51
C GLN A 591 5.27 24.79 7.76
N ASP A 592 6.30 25.57 7.41
CA ASP A 592 7.73 25.24 7.62
C ASP A 592 8.10 23.84 7.09
N GLY A 593 7.54 23.44 5.94
CA GLY A 593 7.76 22.14 5.32
C GLY A 593 6.86 20.99 5.82
N TYR A 594 5.79 21.33 6.56
CA TYR A 594 4.80 20.36 7.05
C TYR A 594 3.39 20.65 6.52
N ASN A 595 2.65 19.61 6.21
CA ASN A 595 1.20 19.69 6.13
C ASN A 595 0.65 19.72 7.56
N ARG A 596 -0.05 20.80 7.91
CA ARG A 596 -0.50 21.12 9.27
C ARG A 596 -1.93 20.68 9.57
N LYS A 597 -2.49 19.78 8.75
CA LYS A 597 -3.84 19.25 9.01
C LYS A 597 -3.89 18.20 10.12
N GLY A 598 -2.74 17.82 10.68
CA GLY A 598 -2.67 16.88 11.80
C GLY A 598 -3.56 17.29 12.97
N LEU A 599 -4.18 16.30 13.60
CA LEU A 599 -4.79 16.43 14.94
C LEU A 599 -3.69 16.54 16.01
N ILE A 600 -2.51 16.03 15.68
CA ILE A 600 -1.30 16.01 16.50
C ILE A 600 -0.20 16.73 15.72
N ALA A 601 0.55 17.58 16.39
CA ALA A 601 1.68 18.28 15.80
C ALA A 601 2.90 17.38 15.61
N GLU A 602 3.90 17.87 14.86
CA GLU A 602 5.14 17.16 14.59
C GLU A 602 5.97 16.80 15.84
N ASP A 603 5.72 17.47 16.95
CA ASP A 603 6.37 17.20 18.25
C ASP A 603 5.55 16.27 19.17
N GLY A 604 4.46 15.69 18.66
CA GLY A 604 3.57 14.78 19.39
C GLY A 604 2.51 15.47 20.26
N LYS A 605 2.40 16.80 20.24
CA LYS A 605 1.37 17.52 21.00
C LYS A 605 0.02 17.48 20.29
N ARG A 606 -1.02 17.17 21.05
CA ARG A 606 -2.40 17.19 20.55
C ARG A 606 -2.89 18.62 20.37
N LYS A 607 -3.51 18.92 19.23
CA LYS A 607 -4.20 20.19 18.95
C LYS A 607 -5.64 20.13 19.46
N ALA A 608 -6.31 21.28 19.57
CA ALA A 608 -7.68 21.35 20.06
C ALA A 608 -8.68 20.48 19.27
N ALA A 609 -8.49 20.35 17.96
CA ALA A 609 -9.32 19.50 17.11
C ALA A 609 -9.22 18.00 17.47
N PHE A 610 -8.11 17.53 18.05
CA PHE A 610 -8.00 16.18 18.57
C PHE A 610 -9.10 15.87 19.59
N TYR A 611 -9.25 16.75 20.59
CA TYR A 611 -10.24 16.57 21.65
C TYR A 611 -11.68 16.76 21.15
N THR A 612 -11.87 17.60 20.14
CA THR A 612 -13.18 17.76 19.48
C THR A 612 -13.61 16.47 18.79
N LEU A 613 -12.70 15.84 18.04
CA LEU A 613 -12.99 14.57 17.37
C LEU A 613 -13.11 13.40 18.35
N GLN A 614 -12.22 13.34 19.37
CA GLN A 614 -12.27 12.35 20.43
C GLN A 614 -13.68 12.28 21.06
N LYS A 615 -14.24 13.46 21.39
CA LYS A 615 -15.59 13.54 21.94
C LYS A 615 -16.66 13.04 20.96
N VAL A 616 -16.54 13.36 19.67
CA VAL A 616 -17.47 12.87 18.62
C VAL A 616 -17.44 11.35 18.55
N TYR A 617 -16.26 10.74 18.66
CA TYR A 617 -16.09 9.29 18.63
C TYR A 617 -16.60 8.62 19.90
N GLU A 618 -16.33 9.19 21.06
CA GLU A 618 -16.83 8.70 22.34
C GLU A 618 -18.37 8.75 22.43
N ASP A 619 -18.97 9.86 22.00
CA ASP A 619 -20.41 10.08 22.06
C ASP A 619 -21.17 9.38 20.91
N HIS A 620 -20.47 8.87 19.88
CA HIS A 620 -21.06 8.40 18.61
C HIS A 620 -22.06 9.39 18.01
N SER A 621 -21.73 10.69 18.10
CA SER A 621 -22.67 11.78 17.82
C SER A 621 -22.84 12.04 16.31
N VAL A 622 -21.92 11.57 15.46
CA VAL A 622 -22.04 11.63 14.01
C VAL A 622 -21.97 10.22 13.43
N GLY A 623 -23.08 9.85 12.76
CA GLY A 623 -23.22 8.50 12.20
C GLY A 623 -23.56 7.46 13.26
N LYS A 624 -24.52 6.59 12.95
CA LYS A 624 -24.82 5.40 13.74
C LYS A 624 -24.67 4.18 12.85
N ALA A 625 -24.17 3.09 13.42
CA ALA A 625 -24.29 1.78 12.78
C ALA A 625 -25.78 1.43 12.73
N GLN A 626 -26.47 1.74 11.62
CA GLN A 626 -27.88 1.39 11.42
C GLN A 626 -27.99 0.20 10.48
#